data_5d9d5a357fdd15e475f78d9d3b3555ee
#
_entry.id   5d9d5a357fdd15e475f78d9d3b3555ee
#
_cell.length_a   1.000
_cell.length_b   1.000
_cell.length_c   1.000
_cell.angle_alpha   90.00
_cell.angle_beta   90.00
_cell.angle_gamma   90.00
#
_symmetry.space_group_name_H-M   'P 1'
#
loop_
_entity.id
_entity.type
_entity.pdbx_description
1 polymer ?
#
loop_
_entity_poly.entity_id
_entity_poly.type
_entity_poly.pdbx_seq_one_letter_code
_entity_poly.pdbx_strand_id
1 'polypeptide(L)'
;MPRPLLPLLTVLALTGCGDSPSDDGDACERFSFPLSEPSPSHHLDTCSSEGCGNGENPPNSGLHCGNVAPCGVSSEPVASCLYVHNLEHGHAVFLYNCPDGCPDEVAKLEAAAAAAPRGGNGVRRALVAPDPQLPRRVAAMLWRRTYLADSADPDALHCLMQLQDRGAPEPGLTCPAR
;
A
#
# COMPACT_ATOMS: atom_id res chain seq x y z
N MET A 1 -9.51 -58.17 -56.95
CA MET A 1 -9.19 -56.74 -57.04
C MET A 1 -9.27 -56.22 -55.63
N PRO A 2 -8.17 -55.94 -54.96
CA PRO A 2 -8.20 -55.34 -53.58
C PRO A 2 -8.35 -53.84 -53.64
N ARG A 3 -9.23 -53.34 -52.81
CA ARG A 3 -9.43 -51.87 -52.59
C ARG A 3 -8.35 -51.30 -51.69
N PRO A 4 -7.80 -50.12 -51.97
CA PRO A 4 -6.86 -49.45 -51.06
C PRO A 4 -7.60 -48.78 -49.91
N LEU A 5 -7.10 -49.03 -48.69
CA LEU A 5 -7.49 -48.32 -47.47
C LEU A 5 -6.75 -46.96 -47.43
N LEU A 6 -7.52 -45.86 -47.35
CA LEU A 6 -6.98 -44.52 -47.12
C LEU A 6 -6.72 -44.33 -45.62
N PRO A 7 -5.58 -43.79 -45.20
CA PRO A 7 -5.34 -43.48 -43.82
C PRO A 7 -6.04 -42.14 -43.44
N LEU A 8 -6.81 -42.19 -42.38
CA LEU A 8 -7.45 -41.02 -41.76
C LEU A 8 -6.39 -40.22 -40.97
N LEU A 9 -6.00 -39.06 -41.48
CA LEU A 9 -5.12 -38.14 -40.75
C LEU A 9 -5.97 -37.41 -39.65
N THR A 10 -5.70 -37.74 -38.41
CA THR A 10 -6.25 -37.04 -37.27
C THR A 10 -5.39 -35.80 -37.02
N VAL A 11 -5.93 -34.61 -37.28
CA VAL A 11 -5.29 -33.31 -36.93
C VAL A 11 -5.59 -33.04 -35.45
N LEU A 12 -4.57 -33.14 -34.61
CA LEU A 12 -4.62 -32.68 -33.22
C LEU A 12 -4.53 -31.15 -33.22
N ALA A 13 -5.62 -30.46 -32.94
CA ALA A 13 -5.62 -29.05 -32.66
C ALA A 13 -5.07 -28.84 -31.25
N LEU A 14 -3.85 -28.32 -31.14
CA LEU A 14 -3.28 -27.77 -29.89
C LEU A 14 -3.94 -26.42 -29.60
N THR A 15 -4.93 -26.42 -28.71
CA THR A 15 -5.41 -25.17 -28.12
C THR A 15 -4.35 -24.70 -27.13
N GLY A 16 -3.45 -23.81 -27.59
CA GLY A 16 -2.57 -23.07 -26.69
C GLY A 16 -3.42 -22.15 -25.80
N CYS A 17 -3.40 -22.40 -24.49
CA CYS A 17 -3.78 -21.38 -23.51
C CYS A 17 -2.76 -20.25 -23.66
N GLY A 18 -3.13 -19.17 -24.35
CA GLY A 18 -2.38 -17.94 -24.32
C GLY A 18 -2.56 -17.32 -22.94
N ASP A 19 -1.48 -17.30 -22.13
CA ASP A 19 -1.39 -16.37 -21.02
C ASP A 19 -1.45 -14.98 -21.63
N SER A 20 -2.60 -14.31 -21.50
CA SER A 20 -2.69 -12.88 -21.78
C SER A 20 -1.78 -12.18 -20.78
N PRO A 21 -0.84 -11.30 -21.22
CA PRO A 21 -0.12 -10.46 -20.28
C PRO A 21 -1.18 -9.67 -19.48
N SER A 22 -1.06 -9.69 -18.16
CA SER A 22 -1.92 -8.90 -17.29
C SER A 22 -1.76 -7.42 -17.69
N ASP A 23 -2.87 -6.82 -18.09
CA ASP A 23 -2.99 -5.43 -18.57
C ASP A 23 -2.92 -4.42 -17.41
N ASP A 24 -2.31 -4.82 -16.28
CA ASP A 24 -2.26 -4.05 -15.03
C ASP A 24 -1.45 -2.75 -15.17
N GLY A 25 -0.52 -2.68 -16.11
CA GLY A 25 0.28 -1.48 -16.39
C GLY A 25 -0.55 -0.33 -16.92
N ASP A 26 -1.47 -0.60 -17.82
CA ASP A 26 -2.32 0.39 -18.49
C ASP A 26 -3.42 0.93 -17.53
N ALA A 27 -3.92 0.09 -16.62
CA ALA A 27 -4.94 0.47 -15.64
C ALA A 27 -4.44 1.49 -14.61
N CYS A 28 -3.14 1.50 -14.30
CA CYS A 28 -2.55 2.40 -13.31
C CYS A 28 -2.11 3.75 -13.88
N GLU A 29 -2.01 3.92 -15.20
CA GLU A 29 -1.60 5.17 -15.83
C GLU A 29 -2.56 6.35 -15.54
N ARG A 30 -3.82 6.05 -15.23
CA ARG A 30 -4.83 7.06 -14.87
C ARG A 30 -4.64 7.64 -13.46
N PHE A 31 -3.81 7.02 -12.62
CA PHE A 31 -3.53 7.48 -11.27
C PHE A 31 -2.13 8.10 -11.17
N SER A 32 -2.05 9.20 -10.45
CA SER A 32 -0.78 9.89 -10.19
C SER A 32 -0.55 9.99 -8.67
N PHE A 33 0.62 9.56 -8.24
CA PHE A 33 1.06 9.64 -6.85
C PHE A 33 2.41 10.38 -6.82
N PRO A 34 2.41 11.71 -7.01
CA PRO A 34 3.63 12.48 -7.05
C PRO A 34 4.39 12.37 -5.73
N LEU A 35 5.72 12.47 -5.82
CA LEU A 35 6.55 12.56 -4.63
C LEU A 35 6.39 13.94 -3.99
N SER A 36 6.20 13.97 -2.68
CA SER A 36 6.35 15.21 -1.90
C SER A 36 7.79 15.73 -1.96
N GLU A 37 8.00 17.00 -1.63
CA GLU A 37 9.35 17.57 -1.57
C GLU A 37 10.22 16.80 -0.57
N PRO A 38 11.52 16.64 -0.86
CA PRO A 38 12.45 16.04 0.08
C PRO A 38 12.52 16.86 1.37
N SER A 39 12.48 16.16 2.50
CA SER A 39 12.64 16.76 3.83
C SER A 39 13.71 16.01 4.63
N PRO A 40 14.35 16.66 5.62
CA PRO A 40 15.26 15.96 6.53
C PRO A 40 14.57 14.75 7.15
N SER A 41 15.26 13.61 7.18
CA SER A 41 14.77 12.36 7.78
C SER A 41 15.78 11.92 8.82
N HIS A 42 15.50 12.15 10.10
CA HIS A 42 16.29 11.66 11.22
C HIS A 42 15.38 11.44 12.44
N HIS A 43 15.87 10.63 13.35
CA HIS A 43 15.12 10.28 14.55
C HIS A 43 15.11 11.45 15.55
N LEU A 44 13.93 11.69 16.12
CA LEU A 44 13.72 12.56 17.26
C LEU A 44 13.78 11.73 18.56
N ASP A 45 14.09 12.38 19.66
CA ASP A 45 14.18 11.73 20.98
C ASP A 45 12.81 11.33 21.54
N THR A 46 11.73 11.91 21.00
CA THR A 46 10.34 11.66 21.44
C THR A 46 9.49 11.10 20.31
N CYS A 47 8.45 10.32 20.67
CA CYS A 47 7.48 9.77 19.72
C CYS A 47 6.12 10.49 19.77
N SER A 48 6.07 11.70 20.31
CA SER A 48 4.89 12.57 20.18
C SER A 48 4.76 13.04 18.72
N SER A 49 3.54 13.40 18.30
CA SER A 49 3.34 13.92 16.94
C SER A 49 3.89 15.33 16.72
N GLU A 50 4.32 16.00 17.77
CA GLU A 50 4.87 17.36 17.69
C GLU A 50 6.26 17.34 17.03
N GLY A 51 6.43 18.14 16.00
CA GLY A 51 7.68 18.28 15.25
C GLY A 51 7.99 17.13 14.29
N CYS A 52 7.11 16.17 14.15
CA CYS A 52 7.28 15.04 13.23
C CYS A 52 6.73 15.32 11.84
N GLY A 53 7.28 14.63 10.86
CA GLY A 53 6.84 14.68 9.47
C GLY A 53 7.53 15.76 8.65
N ASN A 54 6.99 15.98 7.47
CA ASN A 54 7.48 16.91 6.44
C ASN A 54 6.61 18.18 6.31
N GLY A 55 5.71 18.41 7.27
CA GLY A 55 4.78 19.54 7.25
C GLY A 55 3.50 19.33 6.45
N GLU A 56 3.34 18.17 5.79
CA GLU A 56 2.08 17.79 5.14
C GLU A 56 1.07 17.23 6.15
N ASN A 57 -0.19 17.16 5.76
CA ASN A 57 -1.25 16.50 6.52
C ASN A 57 -2.03 15.51 5.62
N PRO A 58 -1.92 14.18 5.85
CA PRO A 58 -1.03 13.52 6.81
C PRO A 58 0.45 13.57 6.37
N PRO A 59 1.41 13.57 7.31
CA PRO A 59 2.82 13.54 6.96
C PRO A 59 3.21 12.20 6.37
N ASN A 60 3.94 12.22 5.26
CA ASN A 60 4.33 11.03 4.50
C ASN A 60 5.85 10.78 4.44
N SER A 61 6.63 11.60 5.11
CA SER A 61 8.10 11.54 5.22
C SER A 61 8.59 12.51 6.29
N GLY A 62 9.89 12.65 6.47
CA GLY A 62 10.47 13.69 7.32
C GLY A 62 10.91 13.20 8.69
N LEU A 63 10.93 14.10 9.67
CA LEU A 63 11.36 13.80 11.04
C LEU A 63 10.41 12.79 11.70
N HIS A 64 10.95 11.82 12.44
CA HIS A 64 10.19 10.79 13.14
C HIS A 64 10.96 10.25 14.34
N CYS A 65 10.33 9.45 15.19
CA CYS A 65 11.06 8.84 16.31
C CYS A 65 11.65 7.47 15.92
N GLY A 66 12.61 6.98 16.71
CA GLY A 66 13.30 5.72 16.46
C GLY A 66 12.46 4.44 16.65
N ASN A 67 11.15 4.56 16.89
CA ASN A 67 10.25 3.42 17.03
C ASN A 67 9.24 3.38 15.88
N VAL A 68 8.88 2.18 15.42
CA VAL A 68 7.80 1.94 14.47
C VAL A 68 6.50 1.56 15.17
N ALA A 69 5.38 1.91 14.57
CA ALA A 69 4.09 1.38 15.01
C ALA A 69 3.95 -0.09 14.61
N PRO A 70 3.29 -0.95 15.42
CA PRO A 70 2.93 -2.30 15.00
C PRO A 70 2.02 -2.27 13.77
N CYS A 71 2.31 -3.16 12.80
CA CYS A 71 1.47 -3.34 11.61
C CYS A 71 0.20 -4.12 11.94
N GLY A 72 -0.78 -4.02 11.05
CA GLY A 72 -2.13 -4.56 11.22
C GLY A 72 -3.15 -3.45 11.42
N VAL A 73 -4.37 -3.83 11.81
CA VAL A 73 -5.48 -2.89 12.02
C VAL A 73 -5.46 -2.36 13.46
N SER A 74 -5.48 -1.05 13.61
CA SER A 74 -5.62 -0.35 14.90
C SER A 74 -7.04 0.17 15.06
N SER A 75 -7.62 0.01 16.25
CA SER A 75 -8.85 0.69 16.64
C SER A 75 -8.61 2.12 17.16
N GLU A 76 -7.35 2.45 17.47
CA GLU A 76 -6.96 3.74 18.04
C GLU A 76 -6.05 4.51 17.08
N PRO A 77 -6.06 5.84 17.13
CA PRO A 77 -5.12 6.66 16.38
C PRO A 77 -3.66 6.30 16.66
N VAL A 78 -2.84 6.38 15.63
CA VAL A 78 -1.40 6.14 15.75
C VAL A 78 -0.67 7.45 15.54
N ALA A 79 0.25 7.78 16.44
CA ALA A 79 1.04 9.01 16.36
C ALA A 79 1.84 9.04 15.04
N SER A 80 1.84 10.22 14.38
CA SER A 80 2.53 10.41 13.10
C SER A 80 4.02 10.10 13.20
N CYS A 81 4.66 10.43 14.31
CA CYS A 81 6.07 10.10 14.57
C CYS A 81 6.39 8.59 14.45
N LEU A 82 5.46 7.74 14.81
CA LEU A 82 5.60 6.27 14.70
C LEU A 82 5.38 5.81 13.26
N TYR A 83 4.26 6.22 12.63
CA TYR A 83 3.94 5.69 11.30
C TYR A 83 4.82 6.30 10.19
N VAL A 84 5.39 7.49 10.37
CA VAL A 84 6.40 8.02 9.43
C VAL A 84 7.64 7.13 9.40
N HIS A 85 8.05 6.56 10.54
CA HIS A 85 9.11 5.56 10.58
C HIS A 85 8.70 4.25 9.87
N ASN A 86 7.44 3.83 9.99
CA ASN A 86 6.94 2.71 9.17
C ASN A 86 7.10 2.98 7.68
N LEU A 87 6.76 4.20 7.22
CA LEU A 87 6.92 4.60 5.81
C LEU A 87 8.39 4.57 5.37
N GLU A 88 9.33 4.98 6.22
CA GLU A 88 10.78 4.91 5.97
C GLU A 88 11.23 3.46 5.73
N HIS A 89 10.66 2.49 6.45
CA HIS A 89 10.91 1.06 6.26
C HIS A 89 10.18 0.44 5.06
N GLY A 90 9.49 1.25 4.25
CA GLY A 90 8.72 0.79 3.10
C GLY A 90 7.38 0.13 3.48
N HIS A 91 6.89 0.33 4.71
CA HIS A 91 5.55 -0.11 5.08
C HIS A 91 4.51 0.82 4.47
N ALA A 92 3.33 0.28 4.12
CA ALA A 92 2.18 1.09 3.74
C ALA A 92 1.40 1.54 4.98
N VAL A 93 0.88 2.76 4.95
CA VAL A 93 0.03 3.30 6.02
C VAL A 93 -1.29 3.76 5.42
N PHE A 94 -2.38 3.27 5.99
CA PHE A 94 -3.74 3.60 5.61
C PHE A 94 -4.43 4.26 6.80
N LEU A 95 -4.96 5.45 6.58
CA LEU A 95 -5.64 6.21 7.62
C LEU A 95 -7.07 6.55 7.20
N TYR A 96 -7.96 6.69 8.18
CA TYR A 96 -9.35 7.10 7.94
C TYR A 96 -9.86 8.07 9.00
N ASN A 97 -10.71 9.02 8.54
CA ASN A 97 -11.44 9.97 9.38
C ASN A 97 -12.94 9.75 9.17
N CYS A 98 -13.57 9.05 10.10
CA CYS A 98 -14.95 8.61 9.99
C CYS A 98 -15.68 8.81 11.34
N PRO A 99 -16.00 10.04 11.72
CA PRO A 99 -16.62 10.34 13.02
C PRO A 99 -17.97 9.64 13.22
N ASP A 100 -18.72 9.42 12.12
CA ASP A 100 -20.02 8.73 12.14
C ASP A 100 -19.95 7.26 11.71
N GLY A 101 -18.72 6.73 11.57
CA GLY A 101 -18.44 5.39 11.05
C GLY A 101 -18.43 5.35 9.50
N CYS A 102 -17.58 4.51 8.93
CA CYS A 102 -17.51 4.26 7.48
C CYS A 102 -16.97 2.84 7.22
N PRO A 103 -17.68 1.79 7.61
CA PRO A 103 -17.19 0.42 7.55
C PRO A 103 -16.78 0.00 6.14
N ASP A 104 -17.49 0.45 5.10
CA ASP A 104 -17.18 0.11 3.72
C ASP A 104 -15.84 0.72 3.26
N GLU A 105 -15.54 1.95 3.67
CA GLU A 105 -14.25 2.58 3.36
C GLU A 105 -13.10 1.91 4.11
N VAL A 106 -13.30 1.60 5.40
CA VAL A 106 -12.31 0.88 6.21
C VAL A 106 -12.04 -0.50 5.62
N ALA A 107 -13.08 -1.23 5.18
CA ALA A 107 -12.92 -2.54 4.55
C ALA A 107 -12.06 -2.49 3.27
N LYS A 108 -12.18 -1.43 2.45
CA LYS A 108 -11.33 -1.23 1.27
C LYS A 108 -9.86 -1.01 1.65
N LEU A 109 -9.59 -0.20 2.70
CA LEU A 109 -8.24 0.03 3.20
C LEU A 109 -7.63 -1.26 3.79
N GLU A 110 -8.41 -2.02 4.55
CA GLU A 110 -7.99 -3.31 5.10
C GLU A 110 -7.69 -4.34 3.99
N ALA A 111 -8.49 -4.36 2.92
CA ALA A 111 -8.24 -5.22 1.76
C ALA A 111 -6.91 -4.87 1.07
N ALA A 112 -6.62 -3.57 0.88
CA ALA A 112 -5.36 -3.10 0.35
C ALA A 112 -4.18 -3.47 1.28
N ALA A 113 -4.33 -3.29 2.59
CA ALA A 113 -3.32 -3.68 3.59
C ALA A 113 -3.07 -5.20 3.60
N ALA A 114 -4.11 -6.02 3.41
CA ALA A 114 -4.00 -7.47 3.31
C ALA A 114 -3.22 -7.92 2.06
N ALA A 115 -3.16 -7.11 1.01
CA ALA A 115 -2.36 -7.37 -0.19
C ALA A 115 -0.88 -6.99 -0.02
N ALA A 116 -0.51 -6.23 1.03
CA ALA A 116 0.87 -5.82 1.27
C ALA A 116 1.81 -7.03 1.39
N PRO A 117 3.08 -6.94 0.94
CA PRO A 117 4.06 -8.00 1.12
C PRO A 117 4.30 -8.28 2.61
N ARG A 118 4.67 -9.52 2.92
CA ARG A 118 5.03 -9.91 4.29
C ARG A 118 6.51 -9.64 4.54
N GLY A 119 6.83 -9.21 5.75
CA GLY A 119 8.20 -9.21 6.23
C GLY A 119 8.69 -10.63 6.56
N GLY A 120 9.98 -10.77 6.88
CA GLY A 120 10.58 -12.05 7.25
C GLY A 120 9.97 -12.73 8.48
N ASN A 121 9.26 -11.97 9.31
CA ASN A 121 8.48 -12.46 10.45
C ASN A 121 7.04 -12.87 10.10
N GLY A 122 6.66 -12.85 8.82
CA GLY A 122 5.32 -13.23 8.34
C GLY A 122 4.24 -12.14 8.50
N VAL A 123 4.53 -11.01 9.14
CA VAL A 123 3.60 -9.88 9.31
C VAL A 123 3.47 -9.10 8.00
N ARG A 124 2.24 -8.71 7.62
CA ARG A 124 2.00 -7.80 6.50
C ARG A 124 2.60 -6.43 6.82
N ARG A 125 3.37 -5.88 5.89
CA ARG A 125 4.04 -4.58 6.06
C ARG A 125 3.08 -3.43 5.73
N ALA A 126 1.98 -3.39 6.47
CA ALA A 126 0.94 -2.37 6.36
C ALA A 126 0.25 -2.12 7.71
N LEU A 127 -0.10 -0.86 7.95
CA LEU A 127 -0.85 -0.38 9.11
C LEU A 127 -2.15 0.25 8.62
N VAL A 128 -3.27 -0.05 9.30
CA VAL A 128 -4.56 0.65 9.13
C VAL A 128 -4.93 1.26 10.47
N ALA A 129 -5.27 2.55 10.51
CA ALA A 129 -5.62 3.24 11.76
C ALA A 129 -6.60 4.40 11.53
N PRO A 130 -7.44 4.75 12.52
CA PRO A 130 -8.17 6.02 12.48
C PRO A 130 -7.20 7.20 12.63
N ASP A 131 -7.55 8.32 11.98
CA ASP A 131 -6.91 9.62 12.19
C ASP A 131 -7.96 10.73 12.08
N PRO A 132 -8.46 11.26 13.20
CA PRO A 132 -9.49 12.29 13.20
C PRO A 132 -9.01 13.65 12.66
N GLN A 133 -7.70 13.81 12.39
CA GLN A 133 -7.12 15.05 11.86
C GLN A 133 -6.96 15.05 10.34
N LEU A 134 -7.29 13.93 9.66
CA LEU A 134 -7.25 13.87 8.20
C LEU A 134 -8.16 14.94 7.57
N PRO A 135 -7.68 15.65 6.55
CA PRO A 135 -8.47 16.66 5.83
C PRO A 135 -9.50 16.02 4.87
N ARG A 136 -9.39 14.73 4.59
CA ARG A 136 -10.32 13.93 3.79
C ARG A 136 -10.66 12.63 4.53
N ARG A 137 -11.63 11.87 4.03
CA ARG A 137 -12.10 10.67 4.71
C ARG A 137 -11.08 9.55 4.78
N VAL A 138 -10.26 9.37 3.73
CA VAL A 138 -9.25 8.30 3.64
C VAL A 138 -7.93 8.82 3.13
N ALA A 139 -6.85 8.22 3.62
CA ALA A 139 -5.50 8.38 3.09
C ALA A 139 -4.82 7.00 2.96
N ALA A 140 -4.03 6.84 1.90
CA ALA A 140 -3.10 5.74 1.76
C ALA A 140 -1.72 6.30 1.42
N MET A 141 -0.70 5.85 2.14
CA MET A 141 0.63 6.46 2.06
C MET A 141 1.72 5.42 1.89
N LEU A 142 2.70 5.80 1.10
CA LEU A 142 4.06 5.25 1.05
C LEU A 142 5.04 6.40 1.29
N TRP A 143 6.32 6.11 1.50
CA TRP A 143 7.31 7.17 1.68
C TRP A 143 7.25 8.22 0.58
N ARG A 144 6.96 9.48 0.97
CA ARG A 144 6.80 10.64 0.09
C ARG A 144 5.67 10.54 -0.95
N ARG A 145 4.70 9.63 -0.76
CA ARG A 145 3.52 9.51 -1.64
C ARG A 145 2.26 9.42 -0.82
N THR A 146 1.25 10.17 -1.22
CA THR A 146 -0.06 10.15 -0.56
C THR A 146 -1.17 10.09 -1.61
N TYR A 147 -2.07 9.12 -1.42
CA TYR A 147 -3.42 9.13 -1.97
C TYR A 147 -4.36 9.67 -0.88
N LEU A 148 -5.13 10.70 -1.18
CA LEU A 148 -6.03 11.38 -0.24
C LEU A 148 -7.37 11.61 -0.91
N ALA A 149 -8.48 11.06 -0.38
CA ALA A 149 -9.79 11.07 -1.01
C ALA A 149 -10.94 11.03 0.00
N ASP A 150 -12.15 11.38 -0.47
CA ASP A 150 -13.37 11.24 0.33
C ASP A 150 -14.00 9.84 0.22
N SER A 151 -13.54 9.03 -0.73
CA SER A 151 -13.90 7.62 -0.87
C SER A 151 -12.69 6.86 -1.38
N ALA A 152 -12.41 5.71 -0.79
CA ALA A 152 -11.35 4.81 -1.22
C ALA A 152 -11.71 4.20 -2.58
N ASP A 153 -10.82 4.39 -3.56
CA ASP A 153 -10.88 3.72 -4.86
C ASP A 153 -9.96 2.49 -4.81
N PRO A 154 -10.49 1.26 -4.89
CA PRO A 154 -9.69 0.05 -4.84
C PRO A 154 -8.60 -0.03 -5.91
N ASP A 155 -8.85 0.50 -7.12
CA ASP A 155 -7.85 0.49 -8.19
C ASP A 155 -6.72 1.48 -7.90
N ALA A 156 -7.04 2.68 -7.36
CA ALA A 156 -6.03 3.63 -6.92
C ALA A 156 -5.16 3.05 -5.80
N LEU A 157 -5.78 2.37 -4.82
CA LEU A 157 -5.07 1.69 -3.74
C LEU A 157 -4.17 0.58 -4.28
N HIS A 158 -4.67 -0.25 -5.20
CA HIS A 158 -3.89 -1.28 -5.86
C HIS A 158 -2.66 -0.68 -6.58
N CYS A 159 -2.87 0.37 -7.35
CA CYS A 159 -1.79 1.03 -8.09
C CYS A 159 -0.76 1.70 -7.18
N LEU A 160 -1.20 2.32 -6.07
CA LEU A 160 -0.29 2.85 -5.08
C LEU A 160 0.56 1.72 -4.47
N MET A 161 -0.05 0.59 -4.12
CA MET A 161 0.64 -0.54 -3.49
C MET A 161 1.70 -1.19 -4.40
N GLN A 162 1.58 -1.10 -5.73
CA GLN A 162 2.64 -1.51 -6.66
C GLN A 162 3.92 -0.69 -6.52
N LEU A 163 3.84 0.48 -5.87
CA LEU A 163 4.98 1.35 -5.61
C LEU A 163 5.59 1.11 -4.21
N GLN A 164 5.06 0.15 -3.43
CA GLN A 164 5.60 -0.14 -2.10
C GLN A 164 7.10 -0.44 -2.18
N ASP A 165 7.86 -0.02 -1.18
CA ASP A 165 9.32 -0.03 -1.13
C ASP A 165 10.03 0.96 -2.07
N ARG A 166 9.37 1.49 -3.10
CA ARG A 166 10.03 2.40 -4.06
C ARG A 166 10.31 3.76 -3.44
N GLY A 167 11.59 4.05 -3.27
CA GLY A 167 12.06 5.34 -2.73
C GLY A 167 12.03 5.43 -1.22
N ALA A 168 11.64 4.38 -0.50
CA ALA A 168 11.82 4.29 0.93
C ALA A 168 13.32 4.21 1.28
N PRO A 169 13.81 4.92 2.31
CA PRO A 169 15.22 4.88 2.71
C PRO A 169 15.69 3.49 3.15
N GLU A 170 14.85 2.75 3.87
CA GLU A 170 15.16 1.44 4.45
C GLU A 170 14.12 0.38 4.05
N PRO A 171 13.98 0.06 2.75
CA PRO A 171 12.90 -0.78 2.26
C PRO A 171 13.02 -2.23 2.74
N GLY A 172 11.89 -2.90 2.92
CA GLY A 172 11.85 -4.34 3.16
C GLY A 172 12.02 -4.76 4.61
N LEU A 173 12.21 -3.84 5.55
CA LEU A 173 12.33 -4.17 6.97
C LEU A 173 11.02 -4.77 7.53
N THR A 174 11.16 -5.61 8.57
CA THR A 174 10.01 -6.24 9.22
C THR A 174 9.23 -5.24 10.06
N CYS A 175 7.93 -5.44 10.16
CA CYS A 175 7.06 -4.67 11.02
C CYS A 175 6.70 -5.52 12.25
N PRO A 176 6.71 -4.98 13.48
CA PRO A 176 6.16 -5.67 14.64
C PRO A 176 4.69 -6.04 14.39
N ALA A 177 4.25 -7.20 14.90
CA ALA A 177 2.84 -7.55 14.92
C ALA A 177 2.09 -6.74 15.98
N ARG A 178 0.82 -6.47 15.70
CA ARG A 178 -0.11 -5.88 16.67
C ARG A 178 -0.68 -6.96 17.56
#